data_13e7a261faf84da158759255028a400e
#
_entry.id   13e7a261faf84da158759255028a400e
#
_cell.length_a   1.000
_cell.length_b   1.000
_cell.length_c   1.000
_cell.angle_alpha   90.00
_cell.angle_beta   90.00
_cell.angle_gamma   90.00
#
_symmetry.space_group_name_H-M   'P 1'
#
loop_
_entity.id
_entity.type
_entity.pdbx_description
1 polymer ?
#
loop_
_entity_poly.entity_id
_entity_poly.type
_entity_poly.pdbx_seq_one_letter_code
_entity_poly.pdbx_strand_id
1 'polypeptide(L)'
;MLTENRKYNFVGELTLHKSRVLNAPHQPKDDKVNWLFLNTGERQFSFVYKIENPLGANYEMPFKANLAFTMIEAVEDIIQLNHSYEVLRGQESIGTVKLISALG
;
A
#
# COMPACT_ATOMS: atom_id res chain seq x y z
N MET A 1 12.36 7.96 -12.27
CA MET A 1 11.80 6.83 -13.01
C MET A 1 11.66 5.63 -12.09
N LEU A 2 10.52 5.01 -12.14
CA LEU A 2 10.32 3.78 -11.39
C LEU A 2 11.05 2.64 -12.05
N THR A 3 11.71 1.84 -11.26
CA THR A 3 12.48 0.72 -11.76
C THR A 3 11.95 -0.58 -11.16
N GLU A 4 12.18 -1.67 -11.87
CA GLU A 4 11.81 -2.99 -11.36
C GLU A 4 12.72 -3.42 -10.23
N ASN A 5 13.83 -2.72 -10.04
CA ASN A 5 14.79 -3.00 -8.99
C ASN A 5 14.52 -2.21 -7.71
N ARG A 6 13.34 -1.62 -7.59
CA ARG A 6 12.97 -0.89 -6.37
C ARG A 6 13.02 -1.82 -5.17
N LYS A 7 13.68 -1.35 -4.12
CA LYS A 7 13.75 -2.11 -2.88
C LYS A 7 12.46 -1.91 -2.09
N TYR A 8 11.82 -3.01 -1.73
CA TYR A 8 10.63 -2.96 -0.89
C TYR A 8 11.02 -2.96 0.58
N ASN A 9 10.24 -2.26 1.38
CA ASN A 9 10.58 -1.98 2.77
C ASN A 9 9.80 -2.84 3.76
N PHE A 10 8.55 -3.17 3.44
CA PHE A 10 7.67 -3.90 4.33
C PHE A 10 6.84 -4.92 3.59
N VAL A 11 6.50 -5.99 4.30
CA VAL A 11 5.38 -6.83 3.92
C VAL A 11 4.16 -6.27 4.64
N GLY A 12 3.09 -6.08 3.90
CA GLY A 12 1.86 -5.57 4.46
C GLY A 12 0.64 -6.33 3.99
N GLU A 13 -0.46 -6.09 4.66
CA GLU A 13 -1.77 -6.61 4.30
C GLU A 13 -2.62 -5.44 3.84
N LEU A 14 -2.98 -5.45 2.56
CA LEU A 14 -3.79 -4.40 1.94
C LEU A 14 -5.22 -4.88 1.80
N THR A 15 -6.17 -4.01 2.13
CA THR A 15 -7.57 -4.20 1.79
C THR A 15 -7.99 -2.99 0.97
N LEU A 16 -8.30 -3.21 -0.31
CA LEU A 16 -8.72 -2.14 -1.20
C LEU A 16 -10.18 -2.29 -1.54
N HIS A 17 -10.92 -1.17 -1.48
CA HIS A 17 -12.32 -1.13 -1.85
C HIS A 17 -12.46 -0.74 -3.32
N LYS A 18 -13.49 -1.25 -3.98
CA LYS A 18 -13.81 -0.79 -5.32
C LYS A 18 -14.17 0.69 -5.26
N SER A 19 -13.60 1.45 -6.17
CA SER A 19 -13.72 2.90 -6.12
C SER A 19 -13.74 3.44 -7.54
N ARG A 20 -14.44 4.56 -7.74
CA ARG A 20 -14.41 5.26 -9.01
C ARG A 20 -13.01 5.73 -9.34
N VAL A 21 -12.25 6.08 -8.33
CA VAL A 21 -10.88 6.56 -8.50
C VAL A 21 -9.96 5.47 -9.01
N LEU A 22 -10.13 4.25 -8.48
CA LEU A 22 -9.33 3.12 -8.93
C LEU A 22 -9.73 2.63 -10.30
N ASN A 23 -10.99 2.79 -10.66
CA ASN A 23 -11.53 2.34 -11.94
C ASN A 23 -10.96 0.98 -12.34
N ALA A 24 -10.96 0.07 -11.39
CA ALA A 24 -10.22 -1.16 -11.53
C ALA A 24 -11.05 -2.25 -12.19
N PRO A 25 -10.41 -3.11 -12.96
CA PRO A 25 -11.04 -4.34 -13.44
C PRO A 25 -11.35 -5.26 -12.27
N HIS A 26 -11.42 -6.53 -12.50
CA HIS A 26 -11.92 -7.51 -11.53
C HIS A 26 -11.03 -7.71 -10.32
N GLN A 27 -9.75 -7.41 -10.42
CA GLN A 27 -8.79 -7.64 -9.34
C GLN A 27 -7.83 -6.48 -9.18
N PRO A 28 -7.32 -6.24 -7.95
CA PRO A 28 -6.26 -5.26 -7.72
C PRO A 28 -5.01 -5.60 -8.53
N LYS A 29 -4.29 -4.57 -8.93
CA LYS A 29 -3.03 -4.71 -9.66
C LYS A 29 -1.94 -3.97 -8.91
N ASP A 30 -0.69 -4.34 -9.19
CA ASP A 30 0.46 -3.65 -8.63
C ASP A 30 0.40 -2.15 -8.92
N ASP A 31 0.83 -1.37 -7.95
CA ASP A 31 0.97 0.07 -8.14
C ASP A 31 2.46 0.42 -8.13
N LYS A 32 2.92 1.05 -9.21
CA LYS A 32 4.32 1.44 -9.37
C LYS A 32 4.49 2.95 -9.52
N VAL A 33 3.42 3.72 -9.30
CA VAL A 33 3.45 5.15 -9.62
C VAL A 33 3.24 6.06 -8.42
N ASN A 34 3.24 5.51 -7.21
CA ASN A 34 3.09 6.29 -5.96
C ASN A 34 1.77 7.06 -5.89
N TRP A 35 0.69 6.47 -6.36
CA TRP A 35 -0.62 7.12 -6.33
C TRP A 35 -1.33 6.97 -5.00
N LEU A 36 -0.90 6.01 -4.19
CA LEU A 36 -1.54 5.71 -2.92
C LEU A 36 -0.75 6.28 -1.76
N PHE A 37 -1.46 6.66 -0.71
CA PHE A 37 -0.87 7.24 0.49
C PHE A 37 -1.34 6.49 1.72
N LEU A 38 -0.41 6.18 2.60
CA LEU A 38 -0.73 5.70 3.94
C LEU A 38 -0.95 6.92 4.80
N ASN A 39 -2.10 6.98 5.45
CA ASN A 39 -2.49 8.13 6.27
C ASN A 39 -2.43 7.76 7.75
N THR A 40 -1.61 8.49 8.51
CA THR A 40 -1.50 8.29 9.96
C THR A 40 -2.46 9.16 10.76
N GLY A 41 -3.19 10.04 10.08
CA GLY A 41 -4.02 11.05 10.72
C GLY A 41 -3.33 12.41 10.79
N GLU A 42 -2.02 12.42 10.92
CA GLU A 42 -1.24 13.66 10.96
C GLU A 42 -0.40 13.83 9.70
N ARG A 43 0.03 12.75 9.10
CA ARG A 43 0.89 12.76 7.92
C ARG A 43 0.44 11.70 6.93
N GLN A 44 0.85 11.89 5.68
CA GLN A 44 0.59 10.95 4.61
C GLN A 44 1.92 10.58 3.96
N PHE A 45 2.07 9.29 3.65
CA PHE A 45 3.28 8.77 3.02
C PHE A 45 2.94 8.02 1.76
N SER A 46 3.49 8.45 0.63
CA SER A 46 3.25 7.76 -0.63
C SER A 46 4.00 6.44 -0.68
N PHE A 47 3.38 5.45 -1.29
CA PHE A 47 4.01 4.15 -1.47
C PHE A 47 3.57 3.49 -2.77
N VAL A 48 4.38 2.54 -3.21
CA VAL A 48 4.01 1.60 -4.27
C VAL A 48 3.95 0.22 -3.65
N TYR A 49 3.25 -0.70 -4.32
CA TYR A 49 3.17 -2.06 -3.81
C TYR A 49 3.21 -3.07 -4.93
N LYS A 50 3.70 -4.25 -4.58
CA LYS A 50 3.69 -5.42 -5.46
C LYS A 50 2.96 -6.54 -4.75
N ILE A 51 1.90 -7.04 -5.37
CA ILE A 51 1.05 -8.08 -4.78
C ILE A 51 1.81 -9.38 -4.77
N GLU A 52 1.81 -10.06 -3.62
CA GLU A 52 2.53 -11.32 -3.47
C GLU A 52 1.90 -12.42 -4.30
N ASN A 53 0.58 -12.53 -4.28
CA ASN A 53 -0.17 -13.51 -5.05
C ASN A 53 -1.27 -12.82 -5.86
N PRO A 54 -0.96 -12.34 -7.07
CA PRO A 54 -1.95 -11.59 -7.85
C PRO A 54 -3.23 -12.37 -8.16
N LEU A 55 -3.13 -13.66 -8.32
CA LEU A 55 -4.31 -14.47 -8.63
C LEU A 55 -5.26 -14.60 -7.45
N GLY A 56 -4.75 -14.45 -6.24
CA GLY A 56 -5.56 -14.52 -5.03
C GLY A 56 -5.99 -13.18 -4.47
N ALA A 57 -5.60 -12.07 -5.10
CA ALA A 57 -5.94 -10.74 -4.60
C ALA A 57 -7.33 -10.32 -5.09
N ASN A 58 -8.16 -9.85 -4.16
CA ASN A 58 -9.52 -9.41 -4.48
C ASN A 58 -9.82 -8.11 -3.74
N TYR A 59 -10.67 -7.28 -4.35
CA TYR A 59 -11.21 -6.11 -3.65
C TYR A 59 -12.06 -6.55 -2.46
N GLU A 60 -12.10 -5.73 -1.44
CA GLU A 60 -12.85 -5.93 -0.20
C GLU A 60 -12.34 -7.07 0.67
N MET A 61 -11.20 -7.67 0.30
CA MET A 61 -10.57 -8.73 1.10
C MET A 61 -9.08 -8.44 1.26
N PRO A 62 -8.51 -8.73 2.44
CA PRO A 62 -7.08 -8.47 2.63
C PRO A 62 -6.22 -9.38 1.77
N PHE A 63 -5.13 -8.84 1.25
CA PHE A 63 -4.13 -9.61 0.52
C PHE A 63 -2.74 -9.10 0.87
N LYS A 64 -1.75 -9.97 0.76
CA LYS A 64 -0.38 -9.61 1.09
C LYS A 64 0.30 -8.94 -0.08
N ALA A 65 1.09 -7.93 0.23
CA ALA A 65 1.86 -7.20 -0.76
C ALA A 65 3.16 -6.71 -0.14
N ASN A 66 4.16 -6.51 -0.98
CA ASN A 66 5.38 -5.83 -0.57
C ASN A 66 5.22 -4.35 -0.86
N LEU A 67 5.59 -3.51 0.11
CA LEU A 67 5.41 -2.07 0.00
C LEU A 67 6.76 -1.36 0.01
N ALA A 68 6.87 -0.34 -0.83
CA ALA A 68 8.03 0.54 -0.86
C ALA A 68 7.55 1.98 -0.69
N PHE A 69 8.09 2.65 0.33
CA PHE A 69 7.72 4.02 0.63
C PHE A 69 8.73 4.99 0.04
N THR A 70 8.24 6.12 -0.44
CA THR A 70 9.09 7.17 -0.98
C THR A 70 9.97 7.77 0.10
N MET A 71 9.39 7.98 1.30
CA MET A 71 10.12 8.57 2.43
C MET A 71 10.26 7.54 3.55
N ILE A 72 11.02 6.48 3.26
CA ILE A 72 11.13 5.36 4.21
C ILE A 72 11.69 5.77 5.57
N GLU A 73 12.62 6.70 5.61
CA GLU A 73 13.22 7.12 6.88
C GLU A 73 12.18 7.72 7.81
N ALA A 74 11.27 8.53 7.28
CA ALA A 74 10.21 9.11 8.08
C ALA A 74 9.19 8.06 8.50
N VAL A 75 8.92 7.10 7.61
CA VAL A 75 7.97 6.03 7.89
C VAL A 75 8.46 5.15 9.04
N GLU A 76 9.74 4.80 9.04
CA GLU A 76 10.31 3.94 10.07
C GLU A 76 10.16 4.52 11.47
N ASP A 77 10.19 5.85 11.60
CA ASP A 77 10.08 6.51 12.89
C ASP A 77 8.65 6.61 13.41
N ILE A 78 7.67 6.52 12.52
CA ILE A 78 6.28 6.82 12.85
C ILE A 78 5.39 5.58 12.85
N ILE A 79 5.62 4.68 11.89
CA ILE A 79 4.76 3.53 11.66
C ILE A 79 5.01 2.44 12.68
N GLN A 80 3.92 1.82 13.13
CA GLN A 80 3.98 0.67 14.02
C GLN A 80 3.51 -0.57 13.27
N LEU A 81 4.24 -1.67 13.44
CA LEU A 81 3.85 -2.94 12.84
C LEU A 81 2.56 -3.46 13.48
N ASN A 82 1.80 -4.19 12.70
CA ASN A 82 0.53 -4.78 13.11
C ASN A 82 -0.55 -3.75 13.46
N HIS A 83 -0.36 -2.53 12.98
CA HIS A 83 -1.31 -1.44 13.14
C HIS A 83 -1.94 -1.14 11.78
N SER A 84 -3.25 -0.93 11.75
CA SER A 84 -3.94 -0.61 10.49
C SER A 84 -3.98 0.89 10.25
N TYR A 85 -3.70 1.27 9.03
CA TYR A 85 -3.73 2.67 8.59
C TYR A 85 -4.64 2.82 7.39
N GLU A 86 -5.22 3.99 7.26
CA GLU A 86 -6.07 4.31 6.10
C GLU A 86 -5.20 4.47 4.85
N VAL A 87 -5.72 3.99 3.72
CA VAL A 87 -5.10 4.20 2.41
C VAL A 87 -5.94 5.19 1.63
N LEU A 88 -5.27 6.22 1.13
CA LEU A 88 -5.91 7.27 0.35
C LEU A 88 -5.40 7.28 -1.08
N ARG A 89 -6.26 7.65 -2.00
CA ARG A 89 -5.88 8.07 -3.33
C ARG A 89 -6.45 9.46 -3.54
N GLY A 90 -5.56 10.45 -3.60
CA GLY A 90 -6.01 11.82 -3.53
C GLY A 90 -6.66 12.06 -2.16
N GLN A 91 -7.92 12.45 -2.17
CA GLN A 91 -8.66 12.69 -0.92
C GLN A 91 -9.66 11.57 -0.61
N GLU A 92 -9.68 10.53 -1.45
CA GLU A 92 -10.63 9.44 -1.26
C GLU A 92 -9.99 8.31 -0.46
N SER A 93 -10.69 7.87 0.57
CA SER A 93 -10.28 6.70 1.34
C SER A 93 -10.67 5.44 0.54
N ILE A 94 -9.67 4.65 0.17
CA ILE A 94 -9.88 3.49 -0.70
C ILE A 94 -9.54 2.17 -0.05
N GLY A 95 -9.20 2.18 1.23
CA GLY A 95 -8.91 0.93 1.92
C GLY A 95 -8.08 1.13 3.16
N THR A 96 -7.44 0.04 3.59
CA THR A 96 -6.56 0.02 4.74
C THR A 96 -5.30 -0.77 4.44
N VAL A 97 -4.25 -0.49 5.19
CA VAL A 97 -3.01 -1.25 5.12
C VAL A 97 -2.52 -1.52 6.54
N LYS A 98 -2.05 -2.74 6.75
CA LYS A 98 -1.42 -3.13 8.01
C LYS A 98 -0.04 -3.66 7.69
N LEU A 99 1.00 -3.01 8.21
CA LEU A 99 2.37 -3.46 8.00
C LEU A 99 2.66 -4.61 8.95
N ILE A 100 3.08 -5.73 8.39
CA ILE A 100 3.25 -6.97 9.16
C ILE A 100 4.69 -7.16 9.60
N SER A 101 5.63 -6.94 8.67
CA SER A 101 7.04 -7.10 8.99
C SER A 101 7.90 -6.25 8.08
N ALA A 102 9.07 -5.87 8.57
CA ALA A 102 10.04 -5.16 7.77
C ALA A 102 10.80 -6.15 6.87
N LEU A 103 11.12 -5.71 5.67
CA LEU A 103 11.96 -6.45 4.74
C LEU A 103 13.40 -5.96 4.84
N GLY A 104 14.28 -6.88 4.94
CA GLY A 104 15.67 -6.58 4.88
C GLY A 104 16.40 -6.30 6.07
#